data_07e2dbbea1cc748c87f8830f69a1eb00
#
_entry.id   07e2dbbea1cc748c87f8830f69a1eb00
#
_cell.length_a   1.000
_cell.length_b   1.000
_cell.length_c   1.000
_cell.angle_alpha   90.00
_cell.angle_beta   90.00
_cell.angle_gamma   90.00
#
_symmetry.space_group_name_H-M   'P 1'
#
loop_
_entity.id
_entity.type
_entity.pdbx_description
1 polymer ?
#
loop_
_entity_poly.entity_id
_entity_poly.type
_entity_poly.pdbx_seq_one_letter_code
_entity_poly.pdbx_strand_id
1 'polypeptide(L)'
;MTEPLRKGEADAVFGSRMMDPGGALKGGMPLYKYVGNRILTTVQNLLLGSCLSELHSGYRVYSVDSLKALPFQRNSNVFHFDTEIIIQLIIAGKRIKELPIPTYYGDEICYVNGMRYAFDVVKASLQARLQRANLFYDRRFDCASHLDGENYPSKLEFDSSHSRVVELVREGAKVLDLASGMGGVGAALKKKGCTVFGCDKQRGSLTHEFDQFFLADLDDGLPEFHGRSFDYILALDVIEHLRSPEDFLDQLRVLGARTSAQVILTTANISFIAMRLSLLIGRFEYGKRGILDITHTRLFTFNTLRRAMASAGFDIEKAEGVVVPIPFVFGNSALSRALMVFNRLLIRLSPKLFGFQMLIVARPRPTLENLLEGANASAERKTPLAMAQAKEQLRRRA
;
A
#
# COMPACT_ATOMS: atom_id res chain seq x y z
N MET A 1 -25.45 -29.67 10.25
CA MET A 1 -24.32 -28.99 9.56
C MET A 1 -24.70 -28.42 8.18
N THR A 2 -25.43 -29.14 7.31
CA THR A 2 -25.74 -28.69 5.94
C THR A 2 -26.87 -27.67 5.83
N GLU A 3 -27.75 -27.55 6.83
CA GLU A 3 -28.91 -26.67 6.76
C GLU A 3 -28.57 -25.18 6.58
N PRO A 4 -27.62 -24.57 7.30
CA PRO A 4 -27.24 -23.18 7.09
C PRO A 4 -26.71 -22.90 5.67
N LEU A 5 -26.01 -23.87 5.05
CA LEU A 5 -25.55 -23.75 3.66
C LEU A 5 -26.73 -23.77 2.69
N ARG A 6 -27.70 -24.66 2.89
CA ARG A 6 -28.91 -24.77 2.04
C ARG A 6 -29.77 -23.50 2.09
N LYS A 7 -29.83 -22.87 3.26
CA LYS A 7 -30.56 -21.60 3.48
C LYS A 7 -29.77 -20.37 3.01
N GLY A 8 -28.53 -20.53 2.56
CA GLY A 8 -27.68 -19.39 2.16
C GLY A 8 -27.24 -18.51 3.32
N GLU A 9 -27.33 -19.01 4.57
CA GLU A 9 -26.94 -18.27 5.78
C GLU A 9 -25.43 -18.29 6.02
N ALA A 10 -24.72 -19.27 5.47
CA ALA A 10 -23.29 -19.47 5.62
C ALA A 10 -22.65 -20.02 4.35
N ASP A 11 -21.38 -19.77 4.19
CA ASP A 11 -20.53 -20.27 3.10
C ASP A 11 -19.70 -21.48 3.56
N ALA A 12 -19.48 -21.57 4.89
CA ALA A 12 -18.89 -22.74 5.57
C ALA A 12 -19.52 -22.91 6.96
N VAL A 13 -19.63 -24.17 7.40
CA VAL A 13 -20.15 -24.51 8.74
C VAL A 13 -19.15 -25.40 9.47
N PHE A 14 -18.71 -24.97 10.63
CA PHE A 14 -17.74 -25.67 11.46
C PHE A 14 -18.40 -26.26 12.70
N GLY A 15 -18.09 -27.53 12.98
CA GLY A 15 -18.48 -28.16 14.25
C GLY A 15 -17.48 -27.76 15.34
N SER A 16 -17.96 -27.21 16.43
CA SER A 16 -17.14 -26.83 17.57
C SER A 16 -17.49 -27.66 18.81
N ARG A 17 -16.46 -28.22 19.46
CA ARG A 17 -16.53 -28.90 20.75
C ARG A 17 -16.43 -27.92 21.91
N MET A 18 -16.06 -26.67 21.62
CA MET A 18 -15.79 -25.64 22.62
C MET A 18 -16.96 -24.67 22.83
N MET A 19 -18.02 -24.76 22.03
CA MET A 19 -19.21 -23.90 22.16
C MET A 19 -19.97 -24.17 23.46
N ASP A 20 -20.15 -25.45 23.81
CA ASP A 20 -20.80 -25.81 25.04
C ASP A 20 -19.81 -25.77 26.20
N PRO A 21 -20.03 -24.94 27.24
CA PRO A 21 -19.13 -24.85 28.37
C PRO A 21 -18.89 -26.21 29.06
N GLY A 22 -17.65 -26.67 29.03
CA GLY A 22 -17.25 -27.96 29.61
C GLY A 22 -17.68 -29.19 28.81
N GLY A 23 -18.36 -29.04 27.67
CA GLY A 23 -18.80 -30.16 26.81
C GLY A 23 -17.63 -31.03 26.34
N ALA A 24 -16.54 -30.40 25.91
CA ALA A 24 -15.34 -31.12 25.50
C ALA A 24 -14.70 -31.96 26.61
N LEU A 25 -14.65 -31.45 27.86
CA LEU A 25 -14.12 -32.18 29.01
C LEU A 25 -15.04 -33.33 29.45
N LYS A 26 -16.35 -33.11 29.41
CA LYS A 26 -17.34 -34.16 29.67
C LYS A 26 -17.26 -35.30 28.66
N GLY A 27 -16.87 -34.98 27.42
CA GLY A 27 -16.64 -35.97 26.37
C GLY A 27 -15.26 -36.64 26.40
N GLY A 28 -14.52 -36.49 27.51
CA GLY A 28 -13.25 -37.19 27.75
C GLY A 28 -12.02 -36.51 27.15
N MET A 29 -12.13 -35.23 26.69
CA MET A 29 -10.96 -34.53 26.18
C MET A 29 -9.92 -34.31 27.28
N PRO A 30 -8.66 -34.74 27.10
CA PRO A 30 -7.60 -34.50 28.08
C PRO A 30 -7.40 -32.99 28.33
N LEU A 31 -7.19 -32.62 29.61
CA LEU A 31 -7.08 -31.22 30.03
C LEU A 31 -6.01 -30.43 29.24
N TYR A 32 -4.85 -31.05 28.99
CA TYR A 32 -3.78 -30.40 28.22
C TYR A 32 -4.18 -30.10 26.77
N LYS A 33 -5.00 -30.98 26.13
CA LYS A 33 -5.55 -30.75 24.80
C LYS A 33 -6.60 -29.63 24.83
N TYR A 34 -7.45 -29.60 25.86
CA TYR A 34 -8.43 -28.54 26.04
C TYR A 34 -7.76 -27.18 26.19
N VAL A 35 -6.79 -27.06 27.08
CA VAL A 35 -6.04 -25.82 27.33
C VAL A 35 -5.24 -25.41 26.07
N GLY A 36 -4.54 -26.35 25.46
CA GLY A 36 -3.77 -26.10 24.23
C GLY A 36 -4.66 -25.62 23.08
N ASN A 37 -5.83 -26.22 22.88
CA ASN A 37 -6.80 -25.80 21.87
C ASN A 37 -7.28 -24.34 22.14
N ARG A 38 -7.65 -24.02 23.39
CA ARG A 38 -8.09 -22.66 23.77
C ARG A 38 -7.00 -21.61 23.52
N ILE A 39 -5.76 -21.88 23.92
CA ILE A 39 -4.63 -20.99 23.70
C ILE A 39 -4.41 -20.79 22.20
N LEU A 40 -4.33 -21.87 21.44
CA LEU A 40 -4.04 -21.82 20.00
C LEU A 40 -5.15 -21.13 19.22
N THR A 41 -6.44 -21.42 19.55
CA THR A 41 -7.61 -20.73 18.99
C THR A 41 -7.55 -19.22 19.30
N THR A 42 -7.20 -18.84 20.52
CA THR A 42 -7.10 -17.42 20.92
C THR A 42 -6.00 -16.70 20.10
N VAL A 43 -4.83 -17.32 19.98
CA VAL A 43 -3.71 -16.78 19.18
C VAL A 43 -4.11 -16.62 17.71
N GLN A 44 -4.77 -17.63 17.13
CA GLN A 44 -5.23 -17.57 15.73
C GLN A 44 -6.31 -16.49 15.53
N ASN A 45 -7.31 -16.42 16.41
CA ASN A 45 -8.33 -15.37 16.34
C ASN A 45 -7.69 -13.98 16.37
N LEU A 46 -6.70 -13.76 17.26
CA LEU A 46 -5.96 -12.50 17.32
C LEU A 46 -5.19 -12.20 16.02
N LEU A 47 -4.52 -13.21 15.47
CA LEU A 47 -3.74 -13.05 14.21
C LEU A 47 -4.64 -12.85 13.00
N LEU A 48 -5.76 -13.55 12.93
CA LEU A 48 -6.64 -13.54 11.75
C LEU A 48 -7.74 -12.46 11.83
N GLY A 49 -7.99 -11.91 13.04
CA GLY A 49 -9.09 -10.99 13.27
C GLY A 49 -10.45 -11.69 13.22
N SER A 50 -10.51 -12.95 13.69
CA SER A 50 -11.72 -13.77 13.77
C SER A 50 -12.17 -13.96 15.21
N CYS A 51 -13.37 -14.51 15.40
CA CYS A 51 -13.98 -14.78 16.74
C CYS A 51 -14.57 -16.19 16.80
N LEU A 52 -13.85 -17.18 16.23
CA LEU A 52 -14.29 -18.57 16.23
C LEU A 52 -14.04 -19.21 17.61
N SER A 53 -14.95 -20.07 18.04
CA SER A 53 -14.85 -20.78 19.31
C SER A 53 -13.81 -21.91 19.27
N GLU A 54 -13.62 -22.51 18.08
CA GLU A 54 -12.66 -23.57 17.84
C GLU A 54 -12.18 -23.59 16.37
N LEU A 55 -10.84 -23.59 16.18
CA LEU A 55 -10.22 -23.71 14.85
C LEU A 55 -9.61 -25.11 14.58
N HIS A 56 -9.68 -26.05 15.55
CA HIS A 56 -8.97 -27.34 15.51
C HIS A 56 -9.90 -28.55 15.45
N SER A 57 -11.18 -28.35 15.15
CA SER A 57 -12.11 -29.41 14.84
C SER A 57 -12.00 -29.79 13.37
N GLY A 58 -11.95 -31.08 13.05
CA GLY A 58 -11.98 -31.59 11.67
C GLY A 58 -13.37 -31.72 11.07
N TYR A 59 -14.45 -31.49 11.83
CA TYR A 59 -15.83 -31.68 11.37
C TYR A 59 -16.37 -30.38 10.73
N ARG A 60 -16.26 -30.29 9.40
CA ARG A 60 -16.58 -29.09 8.63
C ARG A 60 -17.34 -29.39 7.35
N VAL A 61 -18.16 -28.43 6.92
CA VAL A 61 -18.92 -28.50 5.67
C VAL A 61 -18.75 -27.16 4.95
N TYR A 62 -18.48 -27.22 3.65
CA TYR A 62 -18.23 -26.07 2.80
C TYR A 62 -19.23 -26.02 1.64
N SER A 63 -19.62 -24.85 1.21
CA SER A 63 -20.31 -24.71 -0.08
C SER A 63 -19.30 -24.94 -1.22
N VAL A 64 -19.73 -25.59 -2.27
CA VAL A 64 -18.89 -25.86 -3.45
C VAL A 64 -18.45 -24.55 -4.12
N ASP A 65 -19.33 -23.55 -4.15
CA ASP A 65 -19.02 -22.25 -4.75
C ASP A 65 -17.96 -21.49 -3.95
N SER A 66 -17.99 -21.60 -2.61
CA SER A 66 -16.93 -21.02 -1.79
C SER A 66 -15.60 -21.72 -2.03
N LEU A 67 -15.58 -23.06 -2.11
CA LEU A 67 -14.35 -23.80 -2.41
C LEU A 67 -13.78 -23.45 -3.80
N LYS A 68 -14.62 -23.34 -4.83
CA LYS A 68 -14.18 -22.94 -6.18
C LYS A 68 -13.54 -21.55 -6.21
N ALA A 69 -13.95 -20.65 -5.31
CA ALA A 69 -13.42 -19.30 -5.20
C ALA A 69 -12.07 -19.22 -4.44
N LEU A 70 -11.64 -20.31 -3.80
CA LEU A 70 -10.42 -20.36 -3.01
C LEU A 70 -9.32 -21.15 -3.71
N PRO A 71 -8.04 -20.77 -3.56
CA PRO A 71 -6.91 -21.52 -4.10
C PRO A 71 -6.53 -22.72 -3.20
N PHE A 72 -7.52 -23.46 -2.66
CA PHE A 72 -7.29 -24.51 -1.66
C PHE A 72 -6.43 -25.67 -2.19
N GLN A 73 -6.36 -25.88 -3.51
CA GLN A 73 -5.47 -26.87 -4.12
C GLN A 73 -3.98 -26.55 -3.91
N ARG A 74 -3.64 -25.32 -3.48
CA ARG A 74 -2.27 -24.90 -3.14
C ARG A 74 -1.91 -25.14 -1.69
N ASN A 75 -2.88 -25.59 -0.89
CA ASN A 75 -2.66 -25.88 0.52
C ASN A 75 -1.75 -27.08 0.71
N SER A 76 -1.11 -27.14 1.87
CA SER A 76 -0.25 -28.26 2.22
C SER A 76 -1.04 -29.56 2.39
N ASN A 77 -0.39 -30.69 2.13
CA ASN A 77 -0.99 -32.02 2.32
C ASN A 77 -0.70 -32.59 3.72
N VAL A 78 -0.70 -31.73 4.75
CA VAL A 78 -0.42 -32.11 6.13
C VAL A 78 -1.55 -31.61 7.07
N PHE A 79 -1.48 -31.95 8.35
CA PHE A 79 -2.57 -31.70 9.30
C PHE A 79 -3.01 -30.23 9.42
N HIS A 80 -2.17 -29.26 9.10
CA HIS A 80 -2.57 -27.84 9.13
C HIS A 80 -3.26 -27.35 7.85
N PHE A 81 -3.56 -28.23 6.89
CA PHE A 81 -4.44 -27.95 5.74
C PHE A 81 -5.73 -27.25 6.15
N ASP A 82 -6.34 -27.73 7.23
CA ASP A 82 -7.55 -27.16 7.81
C ASP A 82 -7.40 -25.70 8.21
N THR A 83 -6.25 -25.34 8.78
CA THR A 83 -5.94 -23.95 9.13
C THR A 83 -5.79 -23.09 7.89
N GLU A 84 -5.13 -23.59 6.85
CA GLU A 84 -4.92 -22.84 5.61
C GLU A 84 -6.24 -22.53 4.91
N ILE A 85 -7.18 -23.48 4.86
CA ILE A 85 -8.51 -23.24 4.28
C ILE A 85 -9.36 -22.26 5.11
N ILE A 86 -9.25 -22.28 6.44
CA ILE A 86 -9.90 -21.29 7.31
C ILE A 86 -9.35 -19.90 7.02
N ILE A 87 -8.03 -19.76 6.92
CA ILE A 87 -7.37 -18.50 6.58
C ILE A 87 -7.90 -17.97 5.25
N GLN A 88 -7.99 -18.84 4.23
CA GLN A 88 -8.50 -18.47 2.91
C GLN A 88 -9.95 -18.00 2.97
N LEU A 89 -10.82 -18.69 3.72
CA LEU A 89 -12.21 -18.27 3.92
C LEU A 89 -12.30 -16.89 4.57
N ILE A 90 -11.51 -16.64 5.62
CA ILE A 90 -11.48 -15.36 6.33
C ILE A 90 -11.00 -14.24 5.40
N ILE A 91 -9.93 -14.46 4.63
CA ILE A 91 -9.40 -13.48 3.67
C ILE A 91 -10.44 -13.18 2.58
N ALA A 92 -11.12 -14.20 2.08
CA ALA A 92 -12.16 -14.07 1.05
C ALA A 92 -13.49 -13.49 1.60
N GLY A 93 -13.56 -13.14 2.90
CA GLY A 93 -14.77 -12.58 3.51
C GLY A 93 -15.95 -13.53 3.54
N LYS A 94 -15.70 -14.85 3.52
CA LYS A 94 -16.76 -15.86 3.53
C LYS A 94 -17.41 -15.95 4.90
N ARG A 95 -18.72 -16.21 4.92
CA ARG A 95 -19.52 -16.33 6.16
C ARG A 95 -19.32 -17.71 6.76
N ILE A 96 -18.69 -17.75 7.94
CA ILE A 96 -18.46 -18.98 8.70
C ILE A 96 -19.44 -19.02 9.85
N LYS A 97 -20.18 -20.14 9.98
CA LYS A 97 -21.09 -20.40 11.10
C LYS A 97 -20.57 -21.57 11.91
N GLU A 98 -20.59 -21.47 13.24
CA GLU A 98 -20.25 -22.58 14.12
C GLU A 98 -21.50 -23.24 14.66
N LEU A 99 -21.46 -24.55 14.85
CA LEU A 99 -22.49 -25.35 15.51
C LEU A 99 -21.84 -26.26 16.55
N PRO A 100 -22.47 -26.44 17.72
CA PRO A 100 -21.94 -27.35 18.73
C PRO A 100 -21.98 -28.79 18.23
N ILE A 101 -20.92 -29.53 18.49
CA ILE A 101 -20.84 -30.97 18.18
C ILE A 101 -20.48 -31.75 19.45
N PRO A 102 -21.01 -32.99 19.62
CA PRO A 102 -20.62 -33.83 20.72
C PRO A 102 -19.14 -34.19 20.65
N THR A 103 -18.53 -34.33 21.83
CA THR A 103 -17.13 -34.76 21.94
C THR A 103 -17.12 -36.17 22.52
N TYR A 104 -16.32 -37.03 21.91
CA TYR A 104 -16.00 -38.35 22.43
C TYR A 104 -14.50 -38.62 22.25
N TYR A 105 -13.83 -38.94 23.31
CA TYR A 105 -12.44 -39.40 23.33
C TYR A 105 -12.41 -40.81 23.89
N GLY A 106 -12.17 -41.79 23.03
CA GLY A 106 -11.98 -43.20 23.36
C GLY A 106 -10.52 -43.61 23.22
N ASP A 107 -10.29 -44.85 22.84
CA ASP A 107 -8.95 -45.44 22.67
C ASP A 107 -8.27 -45.07 21.34
N GLU A 108 -8.66 -43.98 20.72
CA GLU A 108 -8.15 -43.54 19.44
C GLU A 108 -6.69 -43.05 19.52
N ILE A 109 -5.83 -43.59 18.66
CA ILE A 109 -4.43 -43.18 18.59
C ILE A 109 -4.31 -41.85 17.81
N CYS A 110 -3.83 -40.82 18.47
CA CYS A 110 -3.56 -39.54 17.82
C CYS A 110 -2.13 -39.50 17.29
N TYR A 111 -1.99 -39.56 15.96
CA TYR A 111 -0.70 -39.50 15.27
C TYR A 111 -0.13 -38.07 15.10
N VAL A 112 -0.84 -37.05 15.57
CA VAL A 112 -0.42 -35.65 15.42
C VAL A 112 0.57 -35.26 16.49
N ASN A 113 1.76 -34.83 16.09
CA ASN A 113 2.68 -34.15 17.02
C ASN A 113 2.12 -32.75 17.31
N GLY A 114 1.52 -32.56 18.49
CA GLY A 114 0.82 -31.34 18.86
C GLY A 114 1.70 -30.08 18.84
N MET A 115 2.97 -30.18 19.24
CA MET A 115 3.89 -29.03 19.23
C MET A 115 4.23 -28.58 17.80
N ARG A 116 4.54 -29.53 16.92
CA ARG A 116 4.81 -29.24 15.52
C ARG A 116 3.57 -28.66 14.83
N TYR A 117 2.39 -29.26 15.08
CA TYR A 117 1.12 -28.74 14.58
C TYR A 117 0.88 -27.30 15.03
N ALA A 118 1.04 -27.03 16.34
CA ALA A 118 0.86 -25.68 16.89
C ALA A 118 1.82 -24.67 16.23
N PHE A 119 3.08 -25.04 16.04
CA PHE A 119 4.06 -24.20 15.34
C PHE A 119 3.64 -23.91 13.89
N ASP A 120 3.23 -24.93 13.13
CA ASP A 120 2.84 -24.79 11.73
C ASP A 120 1.58 -23.93 11.59
N VAL A 121 0.62 -24.10 12.47
CA VAL A 121 -0.62 -23.31 12.54
C VAL A 121 -0.34 -21.83 12.83
N VAL A 122 0.49 -21.54 13.84
CA VAL A 122 0.86 -20.17 14.19
C VAL A 122 1.65 -19.54 13.06
N LYS A 123 2.59 -20.28 12.45
CA LYS A 123 3.39 -19.83 11.31
C LYS A 123 2.49 -19.46 10.12
N ALA A 124 1.53 -20.31 9.74
CA ALA A 124 0.59 -20.03 8.64
C ALA A 124 -0.27 -18.80 8.93
N SER A 125 -0.79 -18.68 10.16
CA SER A 125 -1.60 -17.54 10.59
C SER A 125 -0.80 -16.24 10.61
N LEU A 126 0.45 -16.28 11.09
CA LEU A 126 1.37 -15.13 11.07
C LEU A 126 1.73 -14.73 9.64
N GLN A 127 2.01 -15.70 8.77
CA GLN A 127 2.32 -15.45 7.36
C GLN A 127 1.15 -14.76 6.65
N ALA A 128 -0.08 -15.25 6.84
CA ALA A 128 -1.27 -14.60 6.32
C ALA A 128 -1.45 -13.18 6.86
N ARG A 129 -1.13 -12.96 8.14
CA ARG A 129 -1.17 -11.64 8.76
C ARG A 129 -0.15 -10.67 8.16
N LEU A 130 1.08 -11.14 7.96
CA LEU A 130 2.16 -10.35 7.35
C LEU A 130 1.87 -10.04 5.88
N GLN A 131 1.24 -10.97 5.15
CA GLN A 131 0.82 -10.72 3.77
C GLN A 131 -0.21 -9.56 3.67
N ARG A 132 -1.08 -9.38 4.66
CA ARG A 132 -1.96 -8.18 4.72
C ARG A 132 -1.17 -6.87 4.86
N ALA A 133 0.04 -6.94 5.43
CA ALA A 133 0.99 -5.81 5.49
C ALA A 133 1.82 -5.67 4.20
N ASN A 134 1.51 -6.43 3.16
CA ASN A 134 2.30 -6.53 1.94
C ASN A 134 3.75 -7.04 2.20
N LEU A 135 3.90 -7.92 3.19
CA LEU A 135 5.15 -8.59 3.54
C LEU A 135 4.98 -10.10 3.36
N PHE A 136 6.00 -10.79 2.84
CA PHE A 136 6.05 -12.25 2.71
C PHE A 136 4.84 -12.85 1.97
N TYR A 137 4.70 -12.48 0.70
CA TYR A 137 3.64 -13.01 -0.17
C TYR A 137 3.68 -14.53 -0.27
N ASP A 138 2.48 -15.15 -0.21
CA ASP A 138 2.27 -16.57 -0.41
C ASP A 138 1.01 -16.80 -1.25
N ARG A 139 1.16 -17.48 -2.38
CA ARG A 139 0.06 -17.76 -3.31
C ARG A 139 -1.09 -18.56 -2.71
N ARG A 140 -0.87 -19.27 -1.59
CA ARG A 140 -1.94 -19.96 -0.85
C ARG A 140 -2.97 -18.99 -0.29
N PHE A 141 -2.51 -17.82 0.13
CA PHE A 141 -3.37 -16.79 0.73
C PHE A 141 -3.75 -15.68 -0.25
N ASP A 142 -3.49 -15.90 -1.54
CA ASP A 142 -3.92 -15.02 -2.62
C ASP A 142 -5.38 -15.32 -3.01
N CYS A 143 -6.29 -15.07 -2.10
CA CYS A 143 -7.72 -15.15 -2.34
C CYS A 143 -8.23 -13.85 -2.93
N ALA A 144 -9.17 -13.91 -3.89
CA ALA A 144 -9.92 -12.72 -4.28
C ALA A 144 -10.63 -12.17 -3.04
N SER A 145 -10.17 -11.03 -2.55
CA SER A 145 -10.78 -10.37 -1.40
C SER A 145 -11.83 -9.37 -1.89
N HIS A 146 -12.83 -9.09 -1.09
CA HIS A 146 -13.73 -7.95 -1.32
C HIS A 146 -12.98 -6.60 -1.32
N LEU A 147 -11.68 -6.62 -0.97
CA LEU A 147 -10.77 -5.47 -0.99
C LEU A 147 -10.02 -5.32 -2.33
N ASP A 148 -10.17 -6.25 -3.27
CA ASP A 148 -9.52 -6.20 -4.60
C ASP A 148 -10.28 -5.31 -5.61
N GLY A 149 -11.30 -4.59 -5.17
CA GLY A 149 -12.08 -3.63 -5.93
C GLY A 149 -11.97 -2.20 -5.38
N GLU A 150 -13.02 -1.41 -5.59
CA GLU A 150 -13.15 0.01 -5.23
C GLU A 150 -12.96 0.36 -3.74
N ASN A 151 -12.87 -0.64 -2.85
CA ASN A 151 -12.79 -0.51 -1.39
C ASN A 151 -11.36 -0.61 -0.83
N TYR A 152 -10.32 -0.19 -1.57
CA TYR A 152 -9.00 -0.06 -0.96
C TYR A 152 -9.05 1.05 0.11
N PRO A 153 -8.73 0.76 1.40
CA PRO A 153 -8.78 1.77 2.44
C PRO A 153 -7.94 2.98 2.06
N SER A 154 -8.53 4.16 2.17
CA SER A 154 -7.85 5.38 1.80
C SER A 154 -6.57 5.53 2.61
N LYS A 155 -5.43 5.68 1.94
CA LYS A 155 -4.15 5.99 2.59
C LYS A 155 -4.17 7.39 3.28
N LEU A 156 -5.26 8.14 3.16
CA LEU A 156 -5.43 9.47 3.76
C LEU A 156 -5.87 9.44 5.24
N GLU A 157 -6.37 8.30 5.72
CA GLU A 157 -6.90 8.19 7.09
C GLU A 157 -5.82 7.99 8.17
N PHE A 158 -4.57 7.78 7.78
CA PHE A 158 -3.43 7.61 8.69
C PHE A 158 -2.17 8.25 8.08
N ASP A 159 -1.10 8.37 8.88
CA ASP A 159 0.20 8.87 8.42
C ASP A 159 0.76 7.97 7.30
N SER A 160 0.72 8.46 6.08
CA SER A 160 1.12 7.77 4.87
C SER A 160 1.81 8.72 3.89
N SER A 161 2.31 8.21 2.76
CA SER A 161 2.81 9.06 1.67
C SER A 161 1.75 10.04 1.19
N HIS A 162 0.50 9.60 1.02
CA HIS A 162 -0.60 10.42 0.51
C HIS A 162 -1.01 11.52 1.49
N SER A 163 -1.22 11.20 2.78
CA SER A 163 -1.59 12.20 3.78
C SER A 163 -0.51 13.26 3.94
N ARG A 164 0.78 12.87 3.93
CA ARG A 164 1.91 13.81 3.99
C ARG A 164 1.99 14.72 2.78
N VAL A 165 1.71 14.19 1.57
CA VAL A 165 1.66 15.02 0.36
C VAL A 165 0.55 16.07 0.44
N VAL A 166 -0.65 15.68 0.88
CA VAL A 166 -1.75 16.63 1.10
C VAL A 166 -1.37 17.72 2.12
N GLU A 167 -0.63 17.38 3.18
CA GLU A 167 -0.12 18.34 4.16
C GLU A 167 0.91 19.31 3.55
N LEU A 168 1.85 18.81 2.73
CA LEU A 168 2.92 19.58 2.10
C LEU A 168 2.43 20.58 1.05
N VAL A 169 1.38 20.24 0.32
CA VAL A 169 0.81 21.12 -0.71
C VAL A 169 0.11 22.30 -0.04
N ARG A 170 0.45 23.53 -0.46
CA ARG A 170 -0.15 24.79 0.04
C ARG A 170 -1.62 24.86 -0.39
N GLU A 171 -2.46 25.41 0.48
CA GLU A 171 -3.85 25.74 0.17
C GLU A 171 -3.95 26.67 -1.04
N GLY A 172 -4.95 26.45 -1.90
CA GLY A 172 -5.20 27.23 -3.10
C GLY A 172 -4.19 27.02 -4.24
N ALA A 173 -3.23 26.09 -4.09
CA ALA A 173 -2.22 25.83 -5.10
C ALA A 173 -2.78 25.16 -6.36
N LYS A 174 -2.09 25.37 -7.49
CA LYS A 174 -2.33 24.63 -8.74
C LYS A 174 -1.48 23.37 -8.75
N VAL A 175 -2.13 22.23 -8.80
CA VAL A 175 -1.49 20.92 -8.65
C VAL A 175 -1.75 20.06 -9.87
N LEU A 176 -0.70 19.44 -10.40
CA LEU A 176 -0.79 18.36 -11.38
C LEU A 176 -0.52 17.03 -10.67
N ASP A 177 -1.50 16.13 -10.70
CA ASP A 177 -1.43 14.78 -10.11
C ASP A 177 -1.23 13.75 -11.23
N LEU A 178 0.03 13.30 -11.42
CA LEU A 178 0.42 12.32 -12.42
C LEU A 178 0.21 10.90 -11.88
N ALA A 179 -0.41 10.04 -12.68
CA ALA A 179 -0.87 8.71 -12.27
C ALA A 179 -1.80 8.79 -11.05
N SER A 180 -2.84 9.63 -11.17
CA SER A 180 -3.74 9.97 -10.07
C SER A 180 -4.59 8.79 -9.55
N GLY A 181 -4.59 7.64 -10.24
CA GLY A 181 -5.30 6.44 -9.85
C GLY A 181 -6.80 6.69 -9.65
N MET A 182 -7.33 6.33 -8.48
CA MET A 182 -8.74 6.56 -8.12
C MET A 182 -9.07 8.04 -7.85
N GLY A 183 -8.08 8.94 -7.79
CA GLY A 183 -8.27 10.37 -7.57
C GLY A 183 -8.30 10.80 -6.10
N GLY A 184 -7.99 9.93 -5.16
CA GLY A 184 -8.15 10.22 -3.72
C GLY A 184 -7.31 11.40 -3.21
N VAL A 185 -6.06 11.53 -3.66
CA VAL A 185 -5.18 12.65 -3.28
C VAL A 185 -5.71 13.95 -3.90
N GLY A 186 -6.04 13.91 -5.20
CA GLY A 186 -6.60 15.08 -5.89
C GLY A 186 -7.90 15.56 -5.27
N ALA A 187 -8.83 14.65 -4.92
CA ALA A 187 -10.06 14.99 -4.22
C ALA A 187 -9.81 15.63 -2.84
N ALA A 188 -8.81 15.15 -2.09
CA ALA A 188 -8.41 15.76 -0.82
C ALA A 188 -7.82 17.16 -1.02
N LEU A 189 -7.03 17.37 -2.06
CA LEU A 189 -6.49 18.68 -2.44
C LEU A 189 -7.58 19.65 -2.90
N LYS A 190 -8.61 19.15 -3.62
CA LYS A 190 -9.80 19.96 -3.96
C LYS A 190 -10.49 20.48 -2.69
N LYS A 191 -10.68 19.65 -1.67
CA LYS A 191 -11.23 20.07 -0.37
C LYS A 191 -10.37 21.12 0.33
N LYS A 192 -9.04 21.16 0.04
CA LYS A 192 -8.09 22.15 0.51
C LYS A 192 -8.09 23.42 -0.36
N GLY A 193 -9.04 23.58 -1.29
CA GLY A 193 -9.16 24.75 -2.17
C GLY A 193 -8.19 24.78 -3.34
N CYS A 194 -7.45 23.69 -3.60
CA CYS A 194 -6.52 23.61 -4.71
C CYS A 194 -7.22 23.51 -6.07
N THR A 195 -6.58 24.01 -7.12
CA THR A 195 -6.93 23.71 -8.51
C THR A 195 -6.18 22.45 -8.91
N VAL A 196 -6.89 21.36 -9.23
CA VAL A 196 -6.28 20.04 -9.45
C VAL A 196 -6.46 19.61 -10.90
N PHE A 197 -5.33 19.31 -11.53
CA PHE A 197 -5.24 18.69 -12.84
C PHE A 197 -4.76 17.25 -12.64
N GLY A 198 -5.47 16.29 -13.21
CA GLY A 198 -5.11 14.87 -13.11
C GLY A 198 -4.66 14.30 -14.44
N CYS A 199 -3.77 13.31 -14.39
CA CYS A 199 -3.36 12.52 -15.55
C CYS A 199 -3.26 11.05 -15.13
N ASP A 200 -3.89 10.16 -15.89
CA ASP A 200 -3.78 8.72 -15.70
C ASP A 200 -4.20 8.00 -16.98
N LYS A 201 -3.78 6.74 -17.16
CA LYS A 201 -4.22 5.88 -18.27
C LYS A 201 -5.70 5.45 -18.14
N GLN A 202 -6.29 5.59 -16.97
CA GLN A 202 -7.70 5.28 -16.69
C GLN A 202 -8.32 6.37 -15.82
N ARG A 203 -9.65 6.58 -15.95
CA ARG A 203 -10.39 7.46 -15.06
C ARG A 203 -10.74 6.71 -13.78
N GLY A 204 -10.26 7.21 -12.63
CA GLY A 204 -10.69 6.75 -11.33
C GLY A 204 -12.04 7.31 -10.89
N SER A 205 -12.65 6.74 -9.85
CA SER A 205 -13.98 7.12 -9.36
C SER A 205 -14.07 8.57 -8.87
N LEU A 206 -12.98 9.14 -8.33
CA LEU A 206 -12.94 10.50 -7.79
C LEU A 206 -12.32 11.54 -8.75
N THR A 207 -11.89 11.15 -9.93
CA THR A 207 -11.28 12.08 -10.91
C THR A 207 -12.27 13.09 -11.50
N HIS A 208 -13.58 12.86 -11.34
CA HIS A 208 -14.63 13.81 -11.72
C HIS A 208 -14.63 15.09 -10.87
N GLU A 209 -14.03 15.06 -9.68
CA GLU A 209 -13.86 16.23 -8.83
C GLU A 209 -12.73 17.17 -9.29
N PHE A 210 -11.87 16.72 -10.24
CA PHE A 210 -10.76 17.50 -10.74
C PHE A 210 -11.23 18.61 -11.68
N ASP A 211 -10.48 19.71 -11.72
CA ASP A 211 -10.76 20.82 -12.65
C ASP A 211 -10.54 20.39 -14.09
N GLN A 212 -9.57 19.50 -14.32
CA GLN A 212 -9.33 18.88 -15.62
C GLN A 212 -8.62 17.54 -15.47
N PHE A 213 -8.95 16.60 -16.35
CA PHE A 213 -8.32 15.28 -16.37
C PHE A 213 -7.82 14.94 -17.79
N PHE A 214 -6.58 14.51 -17.87
CA PHE A 214 -5.91 14.05 -19.09
C PHE A 214 -5.81 12.53 -19.08
N LEU A 215 -6.37 11.89 -20.10
CA LEU A 215 -6.25 10.45 -20.28
C LEU A 215 -4.98 10.19 -21.09
N ALA A 216 -3.92 9.68 -20.43
CA ALA A 216 -2.65 9.39 -21.06
C ALA A 216 -1.88 8.30 -20.30
N ASP A 217 -1.15 7.46 -21.02
CA ASP A 217 -0.20 6.51 -20.46
C ASP A 217 1.17 7.19 -20.36
N LEU A 218 1.71 7.26 -19.14
CA LEU A 218 3.00 7.90 -18.89
C LEU A 218 4.19 7.12 -19.46
N ASP A 219 4.01 5.86 -19.83
CA ASP A 219 4.99 5.08 -20.59
C ASP A 219 5.13 5.54 -22.06
N ASP A 220 4.13 6.24 -22.58
CA ASP A 220 4.16 6.84 -23.92
C ASP A 220 4.63 8.31 -23.88
N GLY A 221 4.85 8.84 -22.66
CA GLY A 221 5.31 10.20 -22.40
C GLY A 221 4.28 11.08 -21.68
N LEU A 222 4.72 12.26 -21.24
CA LEU A 222 3.85 13.24 -20.61
C LEU A 222 2.97 13.92 -21.67
N PRO A 223 1.65 14.08 -21.42
CA PRO A 223 0.79 14.85 -22.32
C PRO A 223 1.18 16.34 -22.32
N GLU A 224 0.80 17.05 -23.36
CA GLU A 224 1.05 18.48 -23.45
C GLU A 224 0.09 19.28 -22.56
N PHE A 225 0.66 20.08 -21.68
CA PHE A 225 -0.06 20.96 -20.78
C PHE A 225 0.02 22.44 -21.24
N HIS A 226 -0.38 22.72 -22.50
CA HIS A 226 -0.26 24.02 -23.14
C HIS A 226 -0.72 25.18 -22.26
N GLY A 227 0.17 26.18 -22.06
CA GLY A 227 -0.17 27.42 -21.38
C GLY A 227 -0.50 27.30 -19.89
N ARG A 228 -0.39 26.09 -19.29
CA ARG A 228 -0.66 25.87 -17.87
C ARG A 228 0.58 26.04 -17.04
N SER A 229 0.38 26.63 -15.86
CA SER A 229 1.40 26.69 -14.80
C SER A 229 0.92 25.87 -13.60
N PHE A 230 1.87 25.22 -12.92
CA PHE A 230 1.62 24.44 -11.72
C PHE A 230 2.53 24.95 -10.60
N ASP A 231 2.02 24.96 -9.37
CA ASP A 231 2.83 25.17 -8.17
C ASP A 231 3.50 23.86 -7.73
N TYR A 232 2.78 22.75 -7.91
CA TYR A 232 3.23 21.40 -7.57
C TYR A 232 2.92 20.39 -8.68
N ILE A 233 3.85 19.48 -8.89
CA ILE A 233 3.65 18.27 -9.72
C ILE A 233 3.86 17.07 -8.81
N LEU A 234 2.85 16.23 -8.70
CA LEU A 234 2.87 15.01 -7.91
C LEU A 234 3.11 13.80 -8.81
N ALA A 235 4.01 12.92 -8.40
CA ALA A 235 4.27 11.62 -9.01
C ALA A 235 4.33 10.57 -7.88
N LEU A 236 3.15 10.08 -7.47
CA LEU A 236 3.00 9.27 -6.29
C LEU A 236 2.89 7.79 -6.63
N ASP A 237 3.85 7.00 -6.17
CA ASP A 237 3.90 5.55 -6.36
C ASP A 237 3.71 5.16 -7.85
N VAL A 238 4.41 5.87 -8.77
CA VAL A 238 4.30 5.68 -10.22
C VAL A 238 5.63 5.34 -10.87
N ILE A 239 6.73 5.93 -10.44
CA ILE A 239 8.05 5.78 -11.10
C ILE A 239 8.53 4.33 -11.14
N GLU A 240 8.18 3.54 -10.14
CA GLU A 240 8.50 2.12 -10.08
C GLU A 240 7.74 1.25 -11.07
N HIS A 241 6.65 1.75 -11.64
CA HIS A 241 5.83 1.05 -12.62
C HIS A 241 6.23 1.34 -14.06
N LEU A 242 6.98 2.44 -14.30
CA LEU A 242 7.34 2.89 -15.63
C LEU A 242 8.44 2.03 -16.26
N ARG A 243 8.36 1.84 -17.58
CA ARG A 243 9.38 1.12 -18.36
C ARG A 243 10.70 1.88 -18.40
N SER A 244 10.64 3.21 -18.57
CA SER A 244 11.80 4.11 -18.60
C SER A 244 11.65 5.24 -17.56
N PRO A 245 11.99 4.98 -16.28
CA PRO A 245 11.94 6.00 -15.23
C PRO A 245 12.84 7.22 -15.52
N GLU A 246 13.94 6.99 -16.19
CA GLU A 246 14.92 8.03 -16.55
C GLU A 246 14.31 9.03 -17.53
N ASP A 247 13.67 8.56 -18.62
CA ASP A 247 12.99 9.41 -19.60
C ASP A 247 11.83 10.18 -18.99
N PHE A 248 11.10 9.53 -18.09
CA PHE A 248 10.04 10.19 -17.32
C PHE A 248 10.58 11.33 -16.46
N LEU A 249 11.69 11.12 -15.76
CA LEU A 249 12.32 12.16 -14.93
C LEU A 249 12.82 13.33 -15.79
N ASP A 250 13.37 13.06 -16.98
CA ASP A 250 13.82 14.10 -17.90
C ASP A 250 12.65 14.95 -18.40
N GLN A 251 11.54 14.34 -18.81
CA GLN A 251 10.32 15.04 -19.21
C GLN A 251 9.71 15.82 -18.05
N LEU A 252 9.69 15.21 -16.86
CA LEU A 252 9.17 15.83 -15.62
C LEU A 252 10.01 17.08 -15.26
N ARG A 253 11.33 17.03 -15.45
CA ARG A 253 12.21 18.19 -15.26
C ARG A 253 11.86 19.33 -16.21
N VAL A 254 11.70 19.03 -17.51
CA VAL A 254 11.35 20.05 -18.51
C VAL A 254 10.01 20.71 -18.17
N LEU A 255 9.00 19.92 -17.85
CA LEU A 255 7.69 20.43 -17.45
C LEU A 255 7.79 21.29 -16.18
N GLY A 256 8.44 20.77 -15.14
CA GLY A 256 8.57 21.45 -13.86
C GLY A 256 9.41 22.74 -13.95
N ALA A 257 10.48 22.75 -14.75
CA ALA A 257 11.32 23.94 -14.99
C ALA A 257 10.53 25.05 -15.70
N ARG A 258 9.70 24.68 -16.70
CA ARG A 258 8.86 25.64 -17.43
C ARG A 258 7.81 26.31 -16.52
N THR A 259 7.28 25.56 -15.55
CA THR A 259 6.23 26.05 -14.63
C THR A 259 6.78 26.56 -13.30
N SER A 260 8.08 26.39 -13.04
CA SER A 260 8.72 26.62 -11.71
C SER A 260 8.07 25.80 -10.60
N ALA A 261 7.49 24.64 -10.93
CA ALA A 261 6.78 23.78 -10.02
C ALA A 261 7.73 23.03 -9.08
N GLN A 262 7.33 22.84 -7.84
CA GLN A 262 7.95 21.88 -6.94
C GLN A 262 7.43 20.47 -7.26
N VAL A 263 8.34 19.51 -7.40
CA VAL A 263 8.00 18.12 -7.68
C VAL A 263 8.02 17.31 -6.39
N ILE A 264 6.92 16.60 -6.12
CA ILE A 264 6.82 15.66 -5.00
C ILE A 264 6.67 14.26 -5.57
N LEU A 265 7.63 13.39 -5.26
CA LEU A 265 7.69 12.02 -5.75
C LEU A 265 7.70 11.04 -4.59
N THR A 266 6.90 9.99 -4.70
CA THR A 266 6.95 8.86 -3.76
C THR A 266 7.17 7.55 -4.49
N THR A 267 7.84 6.60 -3.82
CA THR A 267 8.00 5.22 -4.31
C THR A 267 8.38 4.29 -3.18
N ALA A 268 8.26 2.99 -3.41
CA ALA A 268 8.63 1.94 -2.48
C ALA A 268 10.15 1.89 -2.22
N ASN A 269 10.55 1.56 -0.99
CA ASN A 269 11.96 1.44 -0.60
C ASN A 269 12.39 -0.03 -0.51
N ILE A 270 13.06 -0.55 -1.54
CA ILE A 270 13.56 -1.93 -1.52
C ILE A 270 14.60 -2.18 -0.42
N SER A 271 15.26 -1.12 0.09
CA SER A 271 16.24 -1.25 1.17
C SER A 271 15.62 -1.26 2.58
N PHE A 272 14.30 -1.31 2.69
CA PHE A 272 13.58 -1.48 3.96
C PHE A 272 14.05 -2.73 4.70
N ILE A 273 14.15 -2.65 6.04
CA ILE A 273 14.74 -3.71 6.87
C ILE A 273 14.13 -5.10 6.63
N ALA A 274 12.80 -5.19 6.48
CA ALA A 274 12.16 -6.48 6.23
C ALA A 274 12.58 -7.10 4.90
N MET A 275 12.79 -6.28 3.85
CA MET A 275 13.29 -6.76 2.56
C MET A 275 14.73 -7.26 2.66
N ARG A 276 15.58 -6.56 3.41
CA ARG A 276 16.95 -7.00 3.67
C ARG A 276 16.99 -8.32 4.42
N LEU A 277 16.20 -8.48 5.46
CA LEU A 277 16.10 -9.74 6.22
C LEU A 277 15.51 -10.86 5.36
N SER A 278 14.54 -10.57 4.51
CA SER A 278 13.99 -11.53 3.54
C SER A 278 15.07 -12.06 2.59
N LEU A 279 15.88 -11.16 2.02
CA LEU A 279 17.01 -11.54 1.16
C LEU A 279 18.07 -12.35 1.89
N LEU A 280 18.37 -12.04 3.16
CA LEU A 280 19.33 -12.81 3.97
C LEU A 280 18.91 -14.28 4.17
N ILE A 281 17.59 -14.54 4.21
CA ILE A 281 17.05 -15.90 4.30
C ILE A 281 16.67 -16.49 2.93
N GLY A 282 17.14 -15.88 1.83
CA GLY A 282 16.90 -16.35 0.46
C GLY A 282 15.47 -16.15 -0.05
N ARG A 283 14.70 -15.22 0.53
CA ARG A 283 13.32 -14.92 0.12
C ARG A 283 13.24 -13.61 -0.67
N PHE A 284 12.74 -13.69 -1.89
CA PHE A 284 12.49 -12.54 -2.76
C PHE A 284 11.24 -12.83 -3.62
N GLU A 285 10.08 -12.71 -3.01
CA GLU A 285 8.81 -13.14 -3.60
C GLU A 285 7.97 -11.91 -3.98
N TYR A 286 7.64 -11.79 -5.26
CA TYR A 286 6.73 -10.76 -5.75
C TYR A 286 5.29 -11.09 -5.39
N GLY A 287 4.56 -10.07 -4.93
CA GLY A 287 3.14 -10.15 -4.59
C GLY A 287 2.29 -9.21 -5.44
N LYS A 288 1.00 -9.16 -5.15
CA LYS A 288 0.07 -8.25 -5.83
C LYS A 288 0.19 -6.79 -5.36
N ARG A 289 0.87 -6.54 -4.25
CA ARG A 289 0.98 -5.22 -3.62
C ARG A 289 2.25 -5.14 -2.76
N GLY A 290 2.66 -3.93 -2.43
CA GLY A 290 3.75 -3.68 -1.51
C GLY A 290 5.07 -3.32 -2.20
N ILE A 291 6.20 -3.49 -1.49
CA ILE A 291 7.51 -3.14 -2.04
C ILE A 291 7.87 -4.02 -3.24
N LEU A 292 7.56 -5.31 -3.16
CA LEU A 292 7.73 -6.28 -4.26
C LEU A 292 6.39 -6.52 -4.95
N ASP A 293 5.78 -5.47 -5.48
CA ASP A 293 4.61 -5.60 -6.34
C ASP A 293 5.02 -6.16 -7.70
N ILE A 294 4.23 -7.11 -8.23
CA ILE A 294 4.51 -7.75 -9.53
C ILE A 294 4.51 -6.76 -10.70
N THR A 295 3.89 -5.61 -10.53
CA THR A 295 3.83 -4.53 -11.52
C THR A 295 5.01 -3.56 -11.42
N HIS A 296 5.86 -3.69 -10.39
CA HIS A 296 7.07 -2.87 -10.27
C HIS A 296 8.13 -3.34 -11.28
N THR A 297 8.38 -2.54 -12.28
CA THR A 297 9.42 -2.78 -13.29
C THR A 297 10.81 -2.37 -12.78
N ARG A 298 10.86 -1.41 -11.85
CA ARG A 298 12.09 -0.90 -11.27
C ARG A 298 11.98 -0.76 -9.75
N LEU A 299 13.01 -1.22 -9.03
CA LEU A 299 13.09 -1.11 -7.57
C LEU A 299 14.12 -0.05 -7.15
N PHE A 300 13.73 0.84 -6.26
CA PHE A 300 14.58 1.93 -5.81
C PHE A 300 15.00 1.79 -4.36
N THR A 301 16.23 2.22 -4.07
CA THR A 301 16.70 2.59 -2.73
C THR A 301 16.74 4.12 -2.64
N PHE A 302 16.84 4.69 -1.43
CA PHE A 302 17.05 6.14 -1.28
C PHE A 302 18.21 6.66 -2.12
N ASN A 303 19.32 5.92 -2.16
CA ASN A 303 20.51 6.38 -2.89
C ASN A 303 20.31 6.32 -4.41
N THR A 304 19.68 5.25 -4.92
CA THR A 304 19.46 5.11 -6.37
C THR A 304 18.43 6.10 -6.88
N LEU A 305 17.34 6.32 -6.13
CA LEU A 305 16.34 7.32 -6.52
C LEU A 305 16.91 8.75 -6.49
N ARG A 306 17.63 9.11 -5.42
CA ARG A 306 18.28 10.43 -5.34
C ARG A 306 19.28 10.65 -6.47
N ARG A 307 20.04 9.61 -6.84
CA ARG A 307 20.98 9.68 -7.96
C ARG A 307 20.25 9.86 -9.28
N ALA A 308 19.19 9.10 -9.53
CA ALA A 308 18.38 9.24 -10.75
C ALA A 308 17.81 10.65 -10.89
N MET A 309 17.20 11.20 -9.84
CA MET A 309 16.67 12.56 -9.83
C MET A 309 17.77 13.62 -10.02
N ALA A 310 18.89 13.49 -9.31
CA ALA A 310 20.02 14.43 -9.47
C ALA A 310 20.61 14.40 -10.88
N SER A 311 20.73 13.20 -11.48
CA SER A 311 21.19 13.01 -12.87
C SER A 311 20.23 13.61 -13.89
N ALA A 312 18.92 13.51 -13.66
CA ALA A 312 17.88 14.16 -14.46
C ALA A 312 17.81 15.68 -14.25
N GLY A 313 18.61 16.26 -13.35
CA GLY A 313 18.69 17.71 -13.14
C GLY A 313 17.71 18.26 -12.12
N PHE A 314 17.45 17.53 -11.05
CA PHE A 314 16.68 18.00 -9.88
C PHE A 314 17.59 18.37 -8.70
N ASP A 315 17.26 19.44 -8.01
CA ASP A 315 17.79 19.80 -6.70
C ASP A 315 16.85 19.25 -5.62
N ILE A 316 17.33 18.30 -4.82
CA ILE A 316 16.53 17.64 -3.78
C ILE A 316 16.51 18.50 -2.54
N GLU A 317 15.36 19.05 -2.20
CA GLU A 317 15.14 19.87 -1.00
C GLU A 317 14.88 19.01 0.23
N LYS A 318 14.13 17.89 0.07
CA LYS A 318 13.73 17.01 1.17
C LYS A 318 13.70 15.55 0.69
N ALA A 319 14.16 14.65 1.54
CA ALA A 319 14.06 13.21 1.32
C ALA A 319 13.74 12.51 2.64
N GLU A 320 12.55 11.95 2.76
CA GLU A 320 12.01 11.35 3.98
C GLU A 320 11.61 9.90 3.80
N GLY A 321 11.69 9.13 4.89
CA GLY A 321 11.05 7.83 5.00
C GLY A 321 9.59 7.96 5.42
N VAL A 322 8.73 7.17 4.82
CA VAL A 322 7.32 7.05 5.19
C VAL A 322 7.12 5.78 6.00
N VAL A 323 6.25 5.84 7.00
CA VAL A 323 5.99 4.71 7.92
C VAL A 323 5.35 3.51 7.22
N VAL A 324 5.52 2.33 7.83
CA VAL A 324 4.81 1.12 7.42
C VAL A 324 3.30 1.33 7.58
N PRO A 325 2.46 0.90 6.64
CA PRO A 325 1.00 1.05 6.72
C PRO A 325 0.38 0.06 7.72
N ILE A 326 0.75 0.17 8.99
CA ILE A 326 0.37 -0.71 10.09
C ILE A 326 -1.15 -0.81 10.27
N PRO A 327 -1.96 0.27 10.05
CA PRO A 327 -3.41 0.17 10.16
C PRO A 327 -4.06 -0.83 9.20
N PHE A 328 -3.45 -1.13 8.07
CA PHE A 328 -3.94 -2.19 7.17
C PHE A 328 -3.86 -3.58 7.79
N VAL A 329 -2.99 -3.77 8.79
CA VAL A 329 -2.76 -5.05 9.46
C VAL A 329 -3.57 -5.17 10.74
N PHE A 330 -3.56 -4.13 11.57
CA PHE A 330 -4.11 -4.13 12.92
C PHE A 330 -5.32 -3.19 13.11
N GLY A 331 -5.86 -2.63 11.99
CA GLY A 331 -6.91 -1.62 12.06
C GLY A 331 -6.45 -0.34 12.78
N ASN A 332 -7.37 0.59 13.03
CA ASN A 332 -7.11 1.84 13.75
C ASN A 332 -7.10 1.63 15.28
N SER A 333 -6.24 0.72 15.77
CA SER A 333 -6.12 0.37 17.18
C SER A 333 -5.06 1.22 17.92
N ALA A 334 -5.10 1.20 19.26
CA ALA A 334 -4.06 1.81 20.09
C ALA A 334 -2.67 1.18 19.80
N LEU A 335 -2.64 -0.13 19.55
CA LEU A 335 -1.42 -0.85 19.17
C LEU A 335 -0.86 -0.32 17.84
N SER A 336 -1.72 -0.13 16.83
CA SER A 336 -1.29 0.43 15.53
C SER A 336 -0.66 1.79 15.71
N ARG A 337 -1.28 2.67 16.49
CA ARG A 337 -0.74 4.00 16.78
C ARG A 337 0.63 3.93 17.48
N ALA A 338 0.77 3.06 18.48
CA ALA A 338 2.04 2.87 19.21
C ALA A 338 3.14 2.35 18.27
N LEU A 339 2.85 1.36 17.44
CA LEU A 339 3.79 0.81 16.47
C LEU A 339 4.19 1.83 15.40
N MET A 340 3.26 2.66 14.93
CA MET A 340 3.57 3.75 13.99
C MET A 340 4.49 4.81 14.62
N VAL A 341 4.24 5.20 15.88
CA VAL A 341 5.12 6.11 16.62
C VAL A 341 6.52 5.50 16.77
N PHE A 342 6.61 4.23 17.14
CA PHE A 342 7.89 3.52 17.22
C PHE A 342 8.61 3.46 15.87
N ASN A 343 7.92 3.09 14.79
CA ASN A 343 8.52 3.08 13.45
C ASN A 343 9.00 4.48 13.03
N ARG A 344 8.25 5.54 13.38
CA ARG A 344 8.64 6.94 13.12
C ARG A 344 9.94 7.32 13.84
N LEU A 345 10.14 6.85 15.09
CA LEU A 345 11.40 7.01 15.80
C LEU A 345 12.56 6.29 15.10
N LEU A 346 12.35 5.06 14.65
CA LEU A 346 13.34 4.30 13.87
C LEU A 346 13.67 5.00 12.54
N ILE A 347 12.69 5.56 11.84
CA ILE A 347 12.90 6.33 10.61
C ILE A 347 13.79 7.56 10.88
N ARG A 348 13.65 8.24 12.03
CA ARG A 348 14.55 9.35 12.40
C ARG A 348 16.01 8.90 12.56
N LEU A 349 16.25 7.68 13.02
CA LEU A 349 17.60 7.09 13.11
C LEU A 349 18.16 6.74 11.73
N SER A 350 17.35 6.09 10.89
CA SER A 350 17.75 5.71 9.53
C SER A 350 16.53 5.59 8.59
N PRO A 351 16.19 6.65 7.85
CA PRO A 351 15.10 6.61 6.89
C PRO A 351 15.34 5.55 5.79
N LYS A 352 16.62 5.31 5.43
CA LYS A 352 17.01 4.31 4.43
C LYS A 352 16.68 2.88 4.85
N LEU A 353 16.74 2.60 6.16
CA LEU A 353 16.55 1.27 6.70
C LEU A 353 15.11 1.02 7.18
N PHE A 354 14.47 2.02 7.76
CA PHE A 354 13.18 1.88 8.43
C PHE A 354 12.01 2.56 7.72
N GLY A 355 12.28 3.34 6.65
CA GLY A 355 11.23 3.87 5.79
C GLY A 355 10.69 2.79 4.87
N PHE A 356 9.37 2.59 4.87
CA PHE A 356 8.68 1.65 3.99
C PHE A 356 8.59 2.21 2.56
N GLN A 357 8.26 3.50 2.45
CA GLN A 357 8.29 4.26 1.21
C GLN A 357 9.25 5.45 1.36
N MET A 358 9.60 6.04 0.25
CA MET A 358 10.40 7.25 0.15
C MET A 358 9.49 8.39 -0.32
N LEU A 359 9.65 9.57 0.29
CA LEU A 359 9.04 10.80 -0.18
C LEU A 359 10.16 11.80 -0.47
N ILE A 360 10.22 12.27 -1.71
CA ILE A 360 11.20 13.26 -2.15
C ILE A 360 10.48 14.51 -2.61
N VAL A 361 10.94 15.66 -2.11
CA VAL A 361 10.54 16.99 -2.59
C VAL A 361 11.75 17.60 -3.28
N ALA A 362 11.57 18.01 -4.52
CA ALA A 362 12.67 18.51 -5.35
C ALA A 362 12.23 19.66 -6.25
N ARG A 363 13.21 20.49 -6.65
CA ARG A 363 13.04 21.51 -7.68
C ARG A 363 13.77 21.13 -8.94
N PRO A 364 13.13 21.23 -10.11
CA PRO A 364 13.80 21.04 -11.38
C PRO A 364 14.74 22.21 -11.66
N ARG A 365 15.96 21.90 -12.08
CA ARG A 365 16.90 22.91 -12.59
C ARG A 365 16.39 23.47 -13.91
N PRO A 366 16.52 24.77 -14.16
CA PRO A 366 16.15 25.37 -15.43
C PRO A 366 16.82 24.65 -16.61
N THR A 367 16.12 24.54 -17.72
CA THR A 367 16.71 24.10 -18.99
C THR A 367 17.43 25.27 -19.66
N LEU A 368 18.28 24.97 -20.65
CA LEU A 368 18.93 26.04 -21.45
C LEU A 368 17.88 26.94 -22.11
N GLU A 369 16.79 26.36 -22.61
CA GLU A 369 15.67 27.10 -23.20
C GLU A 369 15.02 28.06 -22.20
N ASN A 370 14.72 27.60 -21.00
CA ASN A 370 14.17 28.48 -19.94
C ASN A 370 15.12 29.61 -19.58
N LEU A 371 16.42 29.33 -19.52
CA LEU A 371 17.44 30.38 -19.26
C LEU A 371 17.51 31.39 -20.37
N LEU A 372 17.46 30.96 -21.64
CA LEU A 372 17.46 31.83 -22.84
C LEU A 372 16.17 32.68 -22.90
N GLU A 373 15.00 32.06 -22.69
CA GLU A 373 13.72 32.79 -22.63
C GLU A 373 13.73 33.84 -21.52
N GLY A 374 14.22 33.48 -20.34
CA GLY A 374 14.37 34.41 -19.22
C GLY A 374 15.33 35.55 -19.50
N ALA A 375 16.44 35.27 -20.20
CA ALA A 375 17.41 36.28 -20.61
C ALA A 375 16.81 37.23 -21.63
N ASN A 376 16.11 36.71 -22.66
CA ASN A 376 15.45 37.50 -23.70
C ASN A 376 14.34 38.40 -23.11
N ALA A 377 13.48 37.84 -22.26
CA ALA A 377 12.43 38.61 -21.55
C ALA A 377 13.01 39.71 -20.65
N SER A 378 14.16 39.46 -20.02
CA SER A 378 14.87 40.46 -19.21
C SER A 378 15.51 41.57 -20.10
N ALA A 379 16.03 41.22 -21.26
CA ALA A 379 16.56 42.19 -22.23
C ALA A 379 15.45 43.09 -22.79
N GLU A 380 14.30 42.51 -23.16
CA GLU A 380 13.13 43.25 -23.67
C GLU A 380 12.59 44.25 -22.62
N ARG A 381 12.57 43.89 -21.34
CA ARG A 381 12.15 44.78 -20.24
C ARG A 381 13.13 45.92 -19.97
N LYS A 382 14.44 45.70 -20.16
CA LYS A 382 15.47 46.70 -19.94
C LYS A 382 15.58 47.70 -21.08
N THR A 383 15.31 47.28 -22.32
CA THR A 383 15.40 48.11 -23.50
C THR A 383 14.49 49.36 -23.46
N PRO A 384 13.18 49.30 -23.10
CA PRO A 384 12.34 50.48 -22.97
C PRO A 384 12.77 51.41 -21.86
N LEU A 385 13.28 50.86 -20.71
CA LEU A 385 13.75 51.65 -19.58
C LEU A 385 15.02 52.40 -19.91
N ALA A 386 15.96 51.74 -20.59
CA ALA A 386 17.20 52.35 -21.06
C ALA A 386 16.95 53.45 -22.13
N MET A 387 16.01 53.20 -23.05
CA MET A 387 15.58 54.23 -24.02
C MET A 387 14.86 55.43 -23.36
N ALA A 388 14.04 55.19 -22.35
CA ALA A 388 13.39 56.27 -21.60
C ALA A 388 14.40 57.10 -20.81
N GLN A 389 15.38 56.47 -20.17
CA GLN A 389 16.46 57.13 -19.45
C GLN A 389 17.39 57.93 -20.39
N ALA A 390 17.71 57.36 -21.56
CA ALA A 390 18.51 58.06 -22.58
C ALA A 390 17.77 59.28 -23.15
N LYS A 391 16.44 59.18 -23.40
CA LYS A 391 15.61 60.31 -23.83
C LYS A 391 15.54 61.43 -22.75
N GLU A 392 15.46 61.07 -21.50
CA GLU A 392 15.39 62.02 -20.40
C GLU A 392 16.75 62.70 -20.18
N GLN A 393 17.85 61.97 -20.31
CA GLN A 393 19.22 62.57 -20.27
C GLN A 393 19.46 63.54 -21.46
N LEU A 394 18.99 63.21 -22.66
CA LEU A 394 19.05 64.10 -23.80
C LEU A 394 18.20 65.39 -23.60
N ARG A 395 17.01 65.26 -23.00
CA ARG A 395 16.17 66.43 -22.61
C ARG A 395 16.79 67.33 -21.55
N ARG A 396 17.60 66.81 -20.66
CA ARG A 396 18.30 67.59 -19.64
C ARG A 396 19.58 68.26 -20.11
N ARG A 397 20.07 67.92 -21.31
CA ARG A 397 21.25 68.48 -21.95
C ARG A 397 20.96 69.52 -23.08
N ALA A 398 19.68 69.58 -23.51
CA ALA A 398 19.15 70.61 -24.38
C ALA A 398 18.45 71.72 -23.56
#